data_9afcf3d6158883fd5ce97aa53d8fba30
#
_entry.id   9afcf3d6158883fd5ce97aa53d8fba30
#
_cell.length_a   1.000
_cell.length_b   1.000
_cell.length_c   1.000
_cell.angle_alpha   90.00
_cell.angle_beta   90.00
_cell.angle_gamma   90.00
#
_symmetry.space_group_name_H-M   'P 1'
#
loop_
_entity.id
_entity.type
_entity.pdbx_description
1 polymer ?
#
loop_
_entity_poly.entity_id
_entity_poly.type
_entity_poly.pdbx_seq_one_letter_code
_entity_poly.pdbx_strand_id
1 'polypeptide(L)'
;DYILSCNLDSLPIVESQFQVAHILKIPNAADLAIDETISKLESLRKRIIQGEDFATMAILYSEDPGSSRNGGAYYDIKKGDFVKEFEAVSFSLNIDEVSDIFSTEYGYHIAKLIDRKGNKIDVRHILMTPKISTQDMLNVKFFLDSIKQDINANVISFSAAAKDFSSDEETRYNSGLLINPNTNSSFFVTQELNPTILNQIETMSVGDITDPIYIKMPNGKEAYRII
;
A
#
# COMPACT_ATOMS: atom_id res chain seq x y z
N ASP A 1 24.68 -60.87 -5.16
CA ASP A 1 23.66 -59.97 -5.70
C ASP A 1 22.60 -59.68 -4.64
N TYR A 2 22.77 -58.62 -3.90
CA TYR A 2 21.73 -58.12 -3.01
C TYR A 2 20.83 -57.15 -3.80
N ILE A 3 19.70 -57.64 -4.26
CA ILE A 3 18.61 -56.75 -4.73
C ILE A 3 17.94 -56.21 -3.48
N LEU A 4 18.24 -54.95 -3.12
CA LEU A 4 17.45 -54.19 -2.18
C LEU A 4 16.07 -53.93 -2.83
N SER A 5 15.04 -54.70 -2.42
CA SER A 5 13.64 -54.40 -2.75
C SER A 5 13.28 -53.10 -2.00
N CYS A 6 13.43 -51.95 -2.66
CA CYS A 6 12.83 -50.72 -2.17
C CYS A 6 11.32 -50.88 -2.25
N ASN A 7 10.68 -50.89 -1.10
CA ASN A 7 9.23 -50.82 -1.00
C ASN A 7 8.81 -49.42 -1.44
N LEU A 8 8.36 -49.25 -2.68
CA LEU A 8 7.93 -47.96 -3.27
C LEU A 8 6.80 -47.33 -2.46
N ASP A 9 6.04 -48.09 -1.70
CA ASP A 9 4.94 -47.62 -0.84
C ASP A 9 5.43 -46.90 0.44
N SER A 10 6.73 -46.89 0.72
CA SER A 10 7.31 -46.27 1.92
C SER A 10 8.11 -44.98 1.64
N LEU A 11 8.19 -44.57 0.39
CA LEU A 11 8.83 -43.31 0.09
C LEU A 11 7.90 -42.16 0.50
N PRO A 12 8.38 -41.16 1.29
CA PRO A 12 7.57 -40.01 1.60
C PRO A 12 7.23 -39.29 0.30
N ILE A 13 5.95 -39.01 0.09
CA ILE A 13 5.51 -38.12 -0.99
C ILE A 13 6.08 -36.76 -0.68
N VAL A 14 7.14 -36.38 -1.38
CA VAL A 14 7.68 -35.03 -1.30
C VAL A 14 6.78 -34.15 -2.16
N GLU A 15 5.98 -33.29 -1.53
CA GLU A 15 5.17 -32.33 -2.25
C GLU A 15 6.10 -31.38 -3.03
N SER A 16 5.74 -31.10 -4.30
CA SER A 16 6.47 -30.16 -5.12
C SER A 16 6.43 -28.78 -4.49
N GLN A 17 7.60 -28.20 -4.27
CA GLN A 17 7.75 -26.84 -3.78
C GLN A 17 8.12 -25.91 -4.92
N PHE A 18 7.63 -24.69 -4.87
CA PHE A 18 7.92 -23.66 -5.85
C PHE A 18 8.11 -22.29 -5.18
N GLN A 19 8.77 -21.41 -5.88
CA GLN A 19 8.95 -20.03 -5.49
C GLN A 19 8.18 -19.14 -6.45
N VAL A 20 7.58 -18.08 -5.91
CA VAL A 20 6.86 -17.07 -6.67
C VAL A 20 7.49 -15.71 -6.38
N ALA A 21 7.81 -14.98 -7.43
CA ALA A 21 8.27 -13.61 -7.31
C ALA A 21 7.26 -12.67 -8.00
N HIS A 22 7.15 -11.45 -7.51
CA HIS A 22 6.31 -10.44 -8.13
C HIS A 22 7.00 -9.07 -8.24
N ILE A 23 6.55 -8.28 -9.18
CA ILE A 23 6.80 -6.83 -9.24
C ILE A 23 5.46 -6.14 -9.12
N LEU A 24 5.25 -5.46 -7.99
CA LEU A 24 4.05 -4.70 -7.69
C LEU A 24 4.26 -3.24 -8.06
N LYS A 25 3.29 -2.62 -8.74
CA LYS A 25 3.33 -1.19 -9.01
C LYS A 25 2.01 -0.53 -8.62
N ILE A 26 2.11 0.40 -7.66
CA ILE A 26 1.00 1.26 -7.24
C ILE A 26 1.06 2.52 -8.11
N PRO A 27 -0.06 2.99 -8.72
CA PRO A 27 -0.07 4.24 -9.44
C PRO A 27 0.16 5.42 -8.50
N ASN A 28 0.90 6.40 -8.97
CA ASN A 28 0.96 7.72 -8.34
C ASN A 28 -0.12 8.59 -8.97
N ALA A 29 -0.78 9.41 -8.17
CA ALA A 29 -1.68 10.43 -8.69
C ALA A 29 -0.90 11.43 -9.55
N ALA A 30 -1.51 11.88 -10.64
CA ALA A 30 -0.96 12.95 -11.44
C ALA A 30 -0.82 14.24 -10.60
N ASP A 31 0.16 15.09 -10.93
CA ASP A 31 0.42 16.35 -10.22
C ASP A 31 -0.83 17.24 -10.15
N LEU A 32 -1.62 17.26 -11.23
CA LEU A 32 -2.88 18.01 -11.26
C LEU A 32 -3.88 17.54 -10.18
N ALA A 33 -4.01 16.24 -9.94
CA ALA A 33 -4.89 15.70 -8.90
C ALA A 33 -4.37 16.02 -7.49
N ILE A 34 -3.06 16.09 -7.33
CA ILE A 34 -2.41 16.55 -6.10
C ILE A 34 -2.74 18.03 -5.86
N ASP A 35 -2.53 18.88 -6.85
CA ASP A 35 -2.81 20.33 -6.77
C ASP A 35 -4.29 20.61 -6.49
N GLU A 36 -5.20 19.87 -7.13
CA GLU A 36 -6.64 19.97 -6.85
C GLU A 36 -6.98 19.60 -5.39
N THR A 37 -6.35 18.55 -4.86
CA THR A 37 -6.56 18.10 -3.48
C THR A 37 -6.06 19.14 -2.48
N ILE A 38 -4.85 19.68 -2.70
CA ILE A 38 -4.28 20.76 -1.88
C ILE A 38 -5.18 22.00 -1.93
N SER A 39 -5.59 22.44 -3.13
CA SER A 39 -6.47 23.61 -3.30
C SER A 39 -7.82 23.45 -2.58
N LYS A 40 -8.40 22.25 -2.58
CA LYS A 40 -9.61 21.96 -1.81
C LYS A 40 -9.37 22.05 -0.30
N LEU A 41 -8.28 21.47 0.21
CA LEU A 41 -7.93 21.56 1.62
C LEU A 41 -7.63 23.00 2.05
N GLU A 42 -6.96 23.80 1.23
CA GLU A 42 -6.74 25.22 1.48
C GLU A 42 -8.06 25.98 1.60
N SER A 43 -9.00 25.72 0.70
CA SER A 43 -10.33 26.30 0.76
C SER A 43 -11.07 25.92 2.05
N LEU A 44 -11.05 24.65 2.44
CA LEU A 44 -11.65 24.17 3.69
C LEU A 44 -10.98 24.80 4.92
N ARG A 45 -9.65 24.83 4.95
CA ARG A 45 -8.87 25.46 6.02
C ARG A 45 -9.26 26.93 6.19
N LYS A 46 -9.32 27.68 5.08
CA LYS A 46 -9.71 29.09 5.09
C LYS A 46 -11.12 29.29 5.65
N ARG A 47 -12.08 28.48 5.26
CA ARG A 47 -13.47 28.51 5.77
C ARG A 47 -13.52 28.23 7.27
N ILE A 48 -12.77 27.23 7.75
CA ILE A 48 -12.67 26.87 9.17
C ILE A 48 -12.07 28.03 9.98
N ILE A 49 -10.99 28.66 9.49
CA ILE A 49 -10.39 29.84 10.14
C ILE A 49 -11.36 31.03 10.18
N GLN A 50 -12.26 31.14 9.20
CA GLN A 50 -13.31 32.16 9.14
C GLN A 50 -14.51 31.85 10.04
N GLY A 51 -14.51 30.71 10.75
CA GLY A 51 -15.52 30.37 11.76
C GLY A 51 -16.45 29.23 11.40
N GLU A 52 -16.26 28.56 10.26
CA GLU A 52 -17.03 27.34 10.00
C GLU A 52 -16.58 26.20 10.93
N ASP A 53 -17.55 25.37 11.36
CA ASP A 53 -17.28 24.30 12.31
C ASP A 53 -16.43 23.19 11.69
N PHE A 54 -15.28 22.92 12.32
CA PHE A 54 -14.33 21.88 11.86
C PHE A 54 -14.98 20.50 11.80
N ALA A 55 -15.81 20.15 12.80
CA ALA A 55 -16.44 18.85 12.85
C ALA A 55 -17.40 18.63 11.68
N THR A 56 -18.19 19.64 11.36
CA THR A 56 -19.08 19.63 10.19
C THR A 56 -18.31 19.47 8.89
N MET A 57 -17.20 20.22 8.74
CA MET A 57 -16.34 20.10 7.56
C MET A 57 -15.71 18.71 7.45
N ALA A 58 -15.27 18.11 8.56
CA ALA A 58 -14.71 16.76 8.57
C ALA A 58 -15.77 15.71 8.18
N ILE A 59 -17.00 15.82 8.66
CA ILE A 59 -18.11 14.91 8.28
C ILE A 59 -18.37 14.97 6.77
N LEU A 60 -18.33 16.16 6.18
CA LEU A 60 -18.69 16.38 4.79
C LEU A 60 -17.54 16.03 3.81
N TYR A 61 -16.29 16.24 4.20
CA TYR A 61 -15.17 16.23 3.27
C TYR A 61 -14.03 15.27 3.63
N SER A 62 -13.93 14.80 4.89
CA SER A 62 -12.84 13.91 5.27
C SER A 62 -13.03 12.51 4.68
N GLU A 63 -11.97 11.99 4.09
CA GLU A 63 -11.89 10.64 3.56
C GLU A 63 -11.31 9.64 4.58
N ASP A 64 -11.05 10.08 5.83
CA ASP A 64 -10.60 9.17 6.89
C ASP A 64 -11.75 8.29 7.39
N PRO A 65 -11.72 6.97 7.16
CA PRO A 65 -12.80 6.07 7.58
C PRO A 65 -12.91 5.94 9.10
N GLY A 66 -11.83 6.24 9.84
CA GLY A 66 -11.77 6.08 11.29
C GLY A 66 -12.44 7.24 12.05
N SER A 67 -12.39 8.45 11.52
CA SER A 67 -12.84 9.63 12.25
C SER A 67 -13.84 10.52 11.51
N SER A 68 -14.01 10.39 10.19
CA SER A 68 -14.87 11.30 9.40
C SER A 68 -16.29 11.39 9.97
N ARG A 69 -16.90 10.26 10.35
CA ARG A 69 -18.24 10.22 10.92
C ARG A 69 -18.35 10.84 12.33
N ASN A 70 -17.22 10.98 13.02
CA ASN A 70 -17.09 11.60 14.35
C ASN A 70 -16.52 13.02 14.27
N GLY A 71 -16.72 13.70 13.14
CA GLY A 71 -16.21 15.05 12.94
C GLY A 71 -14.67 15.14 12.92
N GLY A 72 -14.02 14.11 12.44
CA GLY A 72 -12.56 14.01 12.36
C GLY A 72 -11.84 13.81 13.69
N ALA A 73 -12.55 13.48 14.78
CA ALA A 73 -11.99 13.49 16.13
C ALA A 73 -11.28 12.19 16.51
N TYR A 74 -10.10 12.35 17.10
CA TYR A 74 -9.39 11.36 17.88
C TYR A 74 -9.08 11.92 19.27
N TYR A 75 -9.25 11.12 20.30
CA TYR A 75 -9.11 11.51 21.71
C TYR A 75 -7.99 10.73 22.39
N ASP A 76 -7.38 11.36 23.40
CA ASP A 76 -6.35 10.75 24.25
C ASP A 76 -5.12 10.18 23.48
N ILE A 77 -4.78 10.77 22.32
CA ILE A 77 -3.65 10.37 21.49
C ILE A 77 -2.34 10.56 22.23
N LYS A 78 -1.48 9.54 22.20
CA LYS A 78 -0.10 9.56 22.69
C LYS A 78 0.89 9.52 21.52
N LYS A 79 2.13 9.90 21.77
CA LYS A 79 3.22 9.67 20.83
C LYS A 79 3.40 8.16 20.57
N GLY A 80 3.46 7.77 19.31
CA GLY A 80 3.53 6.39 18.84
C GLY A 80 2.21 5.80 18.39
N ASP A 81 1.07 6.50 18.57
CA ASP A 81 -0.25 6.04 18.13
C ASP A 81 -0.51 6.30 16.64
N PHE A 82 0.19 7.28 16.05
CA PHE A 82 0.02 7.72 14.65
C PHE A 82 1.35 7.79 13.92
N VAL A 83 1.29 8.01 12.61
CA VAL A 83 2.50 8.22 11.78
C VAL A 83 3.22 9.49 12.20
N LYS A 84 4.55 9.49 12.05
CA LYS A 84 5.44 10.53 12.57
C LYS A 84 5.08 11.95 12.10
N GLU A 85 4.71 12.07 10.82
CA GLU A 85 4.34 13.34 10.20
C GLU A 85 3.09 13.92 10.83
N PHE A 86 2.06 13.09 11.08
CA PHE A 86 0.83 13.50 11.75
C PHE A 86 1.11 13.93 13.19
N GLU A 87 1.91 13.15 13.93
CA GLU A 87 2.27 13.47 15.31
C GLU A 87 3.09 14.75 15.39
N ALA A 88 4.09 14.92 14.52
CA ALA A 88 4.94 16.11 14.50
C ALA A 88 4.12 17.40 14.38
N VAL A 89 3.11 17.40 13.52
CA VAL A 89 2.21 18.54 13.35
C VAL A 89 1.26 18.66 14.54
N SER A 90 0.50 17.60 14.86
CA SER A 90 -0.58 17.67 15.86
C SER A 90 -0.07 18.01 17.26
N PHE A 91 1.10 17.51 17.66
CA PHE A 91 1.71 17.84 18.95
C PHE A 91 2.35 19.23 18.99
N SER A 92 2.61 19.88 17.85
CA SER A 92 3.15 21.25 17.82
C SER A 92 2.08 22.34 17.92
N LEU A 93 0.81 22.01 17.63
CA LEU A 93 -0.28 22.99 17.62
C LEU A 93 -0.60 23.51 19.02
N ASN A 94 -1.05 24.77 19.09
CA ASN A 94 -1.73 25.33 20.25
C ASN A 94 -3.20 24.91 20.25
N ILE A 95 -3.86 24.97 21.42
CA ILE A 95 -5.30 24.66 21.51
C ILE A 95 -6.07 25.62 20.58
N ASP A 96 -7.02 25.06 19.85
CA ASP A 96 -7.85 25.71 18.83
C ASP A 96 -7.12 26.12 17.53
N GLU A 97 -5.80 25.92 17.45
CA GLU A 97 -5.04 26.17 16.23
C GLU A 97 -5.33 25.13 15.14
N VAL A 98 -5.47 25.63 13.90
CA VAL A 98 -5.59 24.81 12.68
C VAL A 98 -4.25 24.80 11.96
N SER A 99 -3.71 23.62 11.72
CA SER A 99 -2.43 23.42 11.04
C SER A 99 -2.43 23.98 9.62
N ASP A 100 -1.25 24.17 9.07
CA ASP A 100 -1.06 24.19 7.63
C ASP A 100 -1.34 22.79 7.04
N ILE A 101 -1.44 22.70 5.70
CA ILE A 101 -1.59 21.43 5.02
C ILE A 101 -0.28 20.66 5.15
N PHE A 102 -0.38 19.37 5.51
CA PHE A 102 0.76 18.47 5.57
C PHE A 102 0.40 17.11 4.94
N SER A 103 1.42 16.38 4.49
CA SER A 103 1.26 15.06 3.86
C SER A 103 1.69 13.94 4.78
N THR A 104 1.07 12.78 4.62
CA THR A 104 1.48 11.49 5.17
C THR A 104 1.36 10.43 4.08
N GLU A 105 1.69 9.18 4.36
CA GLU A 105 1.44 8.06 3.45
C GLU A 105 -0.05 7.85 3.11
N TYR A 106 -0.97 8.39 3.92
CA TYR A 106 -2.43 8.30 3.71
C TYR A 106 -3.00 9.41 2.84
N GLY A 107 -2.28 10.51 2.64
CA GLY A 107 -2.72 11.65 1.84
C GLY A 107 -2.38 13.00 2.47
N TYR A 108 -3.20 14.00 2.18
CA TYR A 108 -3.04 15.36 2.65
C TYR A 108 -4.02 15.66 3.78
N HIS A 109 -3.53 16.35 4.80
CA HIS A 109 -4.27 16.61 6.02
C HIS A 109 -4.26 18.09 6.39
N ILE A 110 -5.31 18.51 7.11
CA ILE A 110 -5.31 19.61 8.06
C ILE A 110 -5.75 19.06 9.41
N ALA A 111 -5.18 19.59 10.50
CA ALA A 111 -5.50 19.16 11.85
C ALA A 111 -5.84 20.39 12.73
N LYS A 112 -6.67 20.19 13.75
CA LYS A 112 -6.99 21.19 14.78
C LYS A 112 -6.82 20.55 16.15
N LEU A 113 -6.00 21.14 17.01
CA LEU A 113 -5.87 20.71 18.39
C LEU A 113 -7.10 21.14 19.19
N ILE A 114 -7.79 20.18 19.85
CA ILE A 114 -8.96 20.44 20.70
C ILE A 114 -8.54 20.67 22.13
N ASP A 115 -7.69 19.78 22.67
CA ASP A 115 -7.26 19.81 24.06
C ASP A 115 -5.89 19.14 24.25
N ARG A 116 -5.22 19.48 25.34
CA ARG A 116 -3.93 18.88 25.73
C ARG A 116 -3.95 18.48 27.20
N LYS A 117 -3.77 17.19 27.45
CA LYS A 117 -3.83 16.56 28.79
C LYS A 117 -2.48 15.89 29.12
N GLY A 118 -1.53 16.67 29.61
CA GLY A 118 -0.18 16.18 29.86
C GLY A 118 0.53 15.74 28.59
N ASN A 119 0.80 14.44 28.44
CA ASN A 119 1.43 13.85 27.26
C ASN A 119 0.43 13.33 26.20
N LYS A 120 -0.86 13.61 26.39
CA LYS A 120 -1.94 13.25 25.47
C LYS A 120 -2.55 14.48 24.83
N ILE A 121 -3.09 14.31 23.63
CA ILE A 121 -3.82 15.35 22.91
C ILE A 121 -5.16 14.82 22.40
N ASP A 122 -6.14 15.71 22.31
CA ASP A 122 -7.37 15.51 21.56
C ASP A 122 -7.29 16.34 20.29
N VAL A 123 -7.50 15.75 19.11
CA VAL A 123 -7.32 16.40 17.82
C VAL A 123 -8.48 16.07 16.89
N ARG A 124 -8.83 17.02 16.00
CA ARG A 124 -9.63 16.76 14.80
C ARG A 124 -8.74 16.87 13.58
N HIS A 125 -9.04 16.08 12.55
CA HIS A 125 -8.38 16.21 11.27
C HIS A 125 -9.35 16.00 10.09
N ILE A 126 -8.95 16.51 8.95
CA ILE A 126 -9.55 16.22 7.65
C ILE A 126 -8.46 15.62 6.79
N LEU A 127 -8.72 14.42 6.29
CA LEU A 127 -7.88 13.72 5.32
C LEU A 127 -8.51 13.85 3.94
N MET A 128 -7.72 14.18 2.93
CA MET A 128 -8.09 14.07 1.52
C MET A 128 -6.98 13.38 0.73
N THR A 129 -7.39 12.51 -0.20
CA THR A 129 -6.46 11.75 -1.05
C THR A 129 -6.58 12.21 -2.50
N PRO A 130 -5.46 12.45 -3.20
CA PRO A 130 -5.49 12.68 -4.64
C PRO A 130 -6.11 11.48 -5.36
N LYS A 131 -7.02 11.75 -6.27
CA LYS A 131 -7.73 10.67 -6.99
C LYS A 131 -6.84 10.07 -8.05
N ILE A 132 -6.71 8.75 -8.03
CA ILE A 132 -6.07 7.99 -9.10
C ILE A 132 -7.03 7.93 -10.28
N SER A 133 -6.59 8.40 -11.43
CA SER A 133 -7.38 8.35 -12.65
C SER A 133 -7.23 7.00 -13.37
N THR A 134 -8.18 6.70 -14.27
CA THR A 134 -8.07 5.54 -15.15
C THR A 134 -6.78 5.61 -16.00
N GLN A 135 -6.34 6.82 -16.37
CA GLN A 135 -5.10 7.00 -17.13
C GLN A 135 -3.86 6.65 -16.28
N ASP A 136 -3.84 7.00 -14.98
CA ASP A 136 -2.74 6.62 -14.09
C ASP A 136 -2.65 5.10 -13.96
N MET A 137 -3.79 4.42 -13.85
CA MET A 137 -3.85 2.95 -13.85
C MET A 137 -3.34 2.34 -15.15
N LEU A 138 -3.74 2.90 -16.31
CA LEU A 138 -3.26 2.45 -17.63
C LEU A 138 -1.76 2.68 -17.78
N ASN A 139 -1.23 3.81 -17.32
CA ASN A 139 0.20 4.11 -17.37
C ASN A 139 1.00 3.05 -16.59
N VAL A 140 0.53 2.66 -15.40
CA VAL A 140 1.16 1.59 -14.60
C VAL A 140 1.11 0.24 -15.33
N LYS A 141 -0.03 -0.09 -15.95
CA LYS A 141 -0.16 -1.31 -16.74
C LYS A 141 0.85 -1.34 -17.89
N PHE A 142 0.90 -0.29 -18.70
CA PHE A 142 1.85 -0.19 -19.82
C PHE A 142 3.30 -0.20 -19.36
N PHE A 143 3.60 0.43 -18.21
CA PHE A 143 4.92 0.39 -17.61
C PHE A 143 5.33 -1.04 -17.26
N LEU A 144 4.46 -1.83 -16.60
CA LEU A 144 4.74 -3.23 -16.29
C LEU A 144 4.83 -4.11 -17.54
N ASP A 145 4.03 -3.83 -18.58
CA ASP A 145 4.17 -4.50 -19.89
C ASP A 145 5.56 -4.25 -20.50
N SER A 146 6.09 -3.02 -20.41
CA SER A 146 7.45 -2.72 -20.89
C SER A 146 8.52 -3.43 -20.08
N ILE A 147 8.39 -3.46 -18.74
CA ILE A 147 9.31 -4.19 -17.86
C ILE A 147 9.32 -5.69 -18.18
N LYS A 148 8.14 -6.29 -18.40
CA LYS A 148 8.04 -7.69 -18.84
C LYS A 148 8.78 -7.93 -20.16
N GLN A 149 8.63 -7.03 -21.13
CA GLN A 149 9.33 -7.14 -22.42
C GLN A 149 10.84 -7.05 -22.24
N ASP A 150 11.35 -6.12 -21.43
CA ASP A 150 12.76 -5.95 -21.14
C ASP A 150 13.34 -7.18 -20.42
N ILE A 151 12.59 -7.80 -19.51
CA ILE A 151 13.03 -9.03 -18.85
C ILE A 151 13.08 -10.18 -19.87
N ASN A 152 12.06 -10.36 -20.69
CA ASN A 152 12.01 -11.41 -21.71
C ASN A 152 13.11 -11.24 -22.78
N ALA A 153 13.52 -9.99 -23.06
CA ALA A 153 14.63 -9.67 -23.94
C ALA A 153 16.02 -9.76 -23.26
N ASN A 154 16.07 -10.14 -21.97
CA ASN A 154 17.29 -10.17 -21.16
C ASN A 154 18.03 -8.81 -21.06
N VAL A 155 17.31 -7.69 -21.20
CA VAL A 155 17.83 -6.34 -20.99
C VAL A 155 18.03 -6.08 -19.50
N ILE A 156 17.11 -6.55 -18.67
CA ILE A 156 17.17 -6.49 -17.21
C ILE A 156 16.74 -7.83 -16.61
N SER A 157 17.32 -8.22 -15.48
CA SER A 157 16.85 -9.40 -14.76
C SER A 157 15.59 -9.09 -13.94
N PHE A 158 14.73 -10.10 -13.68
CA PHE A 158 13.55 -9.93 -12.83
C PHE A 158 13.92 -9.37 -11.45
N SER A 159 15.00 -9.87 -10.85
CA SER A 159 15.51 -9.40 -9.54
C SER A 159 15.90 -7.92 -9.56
N ALA A 160 16.59 -7.46 -10.60
CA ALA A 160 16.95 -6.05 -10.74
C ALA A 160 15.69 -5.18 -10.96
N ALA A 161 14.77 -5.64 -11.81
CA ALA A 161 13.50 -4.95 -12.05
C ALA A 161 12.64 -4.86 -10.78
N ALA A 162 12.59 -5.93 -9.96
CA ALA A 162 11.88 -5.90 -8.67
C ALA A 162 12.50 -4.87 -7.73
N LYS A 163 13.84 -4.84 -7.61
CA LYS A 163 14.56 -3.89 -6.77
C LYS A 163 14.31 -2.44 -7.19
N ASP A 164 14.36 -2.14 -8.47
CA ASP A 164 14.34 -0.77 -8.97
C ASP A 164 12.91 -0.23 -9.12
N PHE A 165 11.94 -1.07 -9.45
CA PHE A 165 10.61 -0.64 -9.88
C PHE A 165 9.46 -1.10 -8.98
N SER A 166 9.62 -2.15 -8.15
CA SER A 166 8.53 -2.61 -7.30
C SER A 166 8.18 -1.61 -6.21
N SER A 167 6.88 -1.38 -6.02
CA SER A 167 6.34 -0.61 -4.90
C SER A 167 6.19 -1.45 -3.61
N ASP A 168 6.46 -2.75 -3.67
CA ASP A 168 6.40 -3.63 -2.50
C ASP A 168 7.73 -3.62 -1.76
N GLU A 169 7.77 -2.94 -0.62
CA GLU A 169 8.99 -2.79 0.19
C GLU A 169 9.44 -4.10 0.85
N GLU A 170 8.51 -5.04 1.10
CA GLU A 170 8.84 -6.32 1.75
C GLU A 170 9.62 -7.25 0.82
N THR A 171 9.27 -7.26 -0.47
CA THR A 171 9.85 -8.20 -1.43
C THR A 171 10.85 -7.60 -2.39
N ARG A 172 10.82 -6.27 -2.63
CA ARG A 172 11.66 -5.61 -3.65
C ARG A 172 13.16 -5.87 -3.49
N TYR A 173 13.65 -5.95 -2.25
CA TYR A 173 15.06 -6.21 -1.95
C TYR A 173 15.39 -7.71 -1.82
N ASN A 174 14.36 -8.56 -1.91
CA ASN A 174 14.49 -10.02 -1.95
C ASN A 174 14.13 -10.58 -3.34
N SER A 175 14.58 -9.91 -4.40
CA SER A 175 14.31 -10.33 -5.79
C SER A 175 12.83 -10.43 -6.17
N GLY A 176 11.95 -9.77 -5.43
CA GLY A 176 10.49 -9.87 -5.58
C GLY A 176 9.87 -11.14 -5.00
N LEU A 177 10.66 -12.01 -4.36
CA LEU A 177 10.18 -13.30 -3.81
C LEU A 177 9.16 -13.10 -2.70
N LEU A 178 8.02 -13.76 -2.84
CA LEU A 178 7.02 -13.85 -1.78
C LEU A 178 7.55 -14.68 -0.63
N ILE A 179 7.17 -14.32 0.58
CA ILE A 179 7.54 -15.04 1.80
C ILE A 179 6.30 -15.74 2.37
N ASN A 180 6.43 -17.02 2.63
CA ASN A 180 5.41 -17.81 3.29
C ASN A 180 5.32 -17.39 4.77
N PRO A 181 4.19 -16.83 5.22
CA PRO A 181 4.07 -16.32 6.58
C PRO A 181 4.14 -17.42 7.66
N ASN A 182 3.87 -18.66 7.30
CA ASN A 182 3.88 -19.79 8.24
C ASN A 182 5.29 -20.34 8.47
N THR A 183 6.12 -20.34 7.42
CA THR A 183 7.45 -20.98 7.44
C THR A 183 8.60 -19.97 7.39
N ASN A 184 8.29 -18.71 7.11
CA ASN A 184 9.27 -17.64 6.85
C ASN A 184 10.27 -17.99 5.73
N SER A 185 9.86 -18.83 4.80
CA SER A 185 10.62 -19.28 3.63
C SER A 185 10.01 -18.70 2.35
N SER A 186 10.79 -18.62 1.29
CA SER A 186 10.28 -18.27 -0.06
C SER A 186 9.70 -19.48 -0.80
N PHE A 187 9.72 -20.67 -0.21
CA PHE A 187 9.14 -21.88 -0.79
C PHE A 187 7.71 -22.09 -0.29
N PHE A 188 6.85 -22.49 -1.21
CA PHE A 188 5.44 -22.81 -0.98
C PHE A 188 5.11 -24.20 -1.51
N VAL A 189 4.25 -24.92 -0.81
CA VAL A 189 3.46 -25.99 -1.39
C VAL A 189 2.14 -25.40 -1.90
N THR A 190 1.46 -26.11 -2.81
CA THR A 190 0.25 -25.58 -3.49
C THR A 190 -0.82 -25.06 -2.52
N GLN A 191 -1.01 -25.74 -1.38
CA GLN A 191 -2.04 -25.40 -0.39
C GLN A 191 -1.73 -24.15 0.42
N GLU A 192 -0.47 -23.71 0.45
CA GLU A 192 -0.01 -22.55 1.23
C GLU A 192 -0.05 -21.24 0.44
N LEU A 193 -0.11 -21.34 -0.89
CA LEU A 193 -0.15 -20.15 -1.73
C LEU A 193 -1.56 -19.55 -1.78
N ASN A 194 -1.61 -18.23 -1.80
CA ASN A 194 -2.88 -17.51 -1.99
C ASN A 194 -3.59 -18.01 -3.26
N PRO A 195 -4.86 -18.44 -3.18
CA PRO A 195 -5.60 -19.00 -4.32
C PRO A 195 -5.64 -18.08 -5.55
N THR A 196 -5.66 -16.77 -5.34
CA THR A 196 -5.64 -15.79 -6.46
C THR A 196 -4.31 -15.85 -7.22
N ILE A 197 -3.19 -16.03 -6.52
CA ILE A 197 -1.87 -16.17 -7.16
C ILE A 197 -1.78 -17.53 -7.83
N LEU A 198 -2.20 -18.60 -7.14
CA LEU A 198 -2.17 -19.96 -7.66
C LEU A 198 -2.89 -20.07 -9.01
N ASN A 199 -4.13 -19.55 -9.10
CA ASN A 199 -4.90 -19.56 -10.35
C ASN A 199 -4.22 -18.81 -11.51
N GLN A 200 -3.33 -17.86 -11.21
CA GLN A 200 -2.62 -17.09 -12.22
C GLN A 200 -1.39 -17.83 -12.76
N ILE A 201 -0.76 -18.65 -11.94
CA ILE A 201 0.49 -19.34 -12.28
C ILE A 201 0.30 -20.83 -12.61
N GLU A 202 -0.88 -21.39 -12.40
CA GLU A 202 -1.16 -22.84 -12.55
C GLU A 202 -0.76 -23.42 -13.91
N THR A 203 -0.87 -22.60 -14.96
CA THR A 203 -0.55 -23.01 -16.35
C THR A 203 0.81 -22.53 -16.83
N MET A 204 1.58 -21.88 -15.96
CA MET A 204 2.87 -21.28 -16.31
C MET A 204 4.01 -22.25 -16.11
N SER A 205 5.04 -22.11 -16.92
CA SER A 205 6.33 -22.78 -16.73
C SER A 205 7.26 -21.93 -15.87
N VAL A 206 8.25 -22.57 -15.26
CA VAL A 206 9.27 -21.84 -14.49
C VAL A 206 10.02 -20.85 -15.41
N GLY A 207 10.01 -19.59 -15.03
CA GLY A 207 10.61 -18.50 -15.80
C GLY A 207 9.63 -17.71 -16.65
N ASP A 208 8.37 -18.16 -16.78
CA ASP A 208 7.34 -17.36 -17.45
C ASP A 208 6.93 -16.17 -16.59
N ILE A 209 6.48 -15.10 -17.25
CA ILE A 209 6.01 -13.88 -16.60
C ILE A 209 4.58 -13.58 -17.05
N THR A 210 3.68 -13.35 -16.10
CA THR A 210 2.29 -12.99 -16.39
C THR A 210 2.17 -11.66 -17.13
N ASP A 211 1.04 -11.42 -17.78
CA ASP A 211 0.63 -10.06 -18.11
C ASP A 211 0.35 -9.26 -16.82
N PRO A 212 0.35 -7.92 -16.87
CA PRO A 212 0.00 -7.12 -15.72
C PRO A 212 -1.41 -7.41 -15.20
N ILE A 213 -1.48 -7.85 -13.95
CA ILE A 213 -2.71 -8.27 -13.28
C ILE A 213 -3.15 -7.16 -12.34
N TYR A 214 -4.39 -6.69 -12.53
CA TYR A 214 -5.02 -5.76 -11.59
C TYR A 214 -5.26 -6.43 -10.24
N ILE A 215 -4.94 -5.71 -9.16
CA ILE A 215 -5.22 -6.13 -7.79
C ILE A 215 -5.75 -4.98 -6.96
N LYS A 216 -6.60 -5.32 -5.98
CA LYS A 216 -7.01 -4.40 -4.92
C LYS A 216 -6.37 -4.87 -3.62
N MET A 217 -5.55 -4.01 -3.02
CA MET A 217 -4.82 -4.31 -1.80
C MET A 217 -5.73 -4.25 -0.57
N PRO A 218 -5.37 -4.91 0.55
CA PRO A 218 -6.16 -4.88 1.78
C PRO A 218 -6.40 -3.47 2.34
N ASN A 219 -5.49 -2.54 2.11
CA ASN A 219 -5.61 -1.13 2.48
C ASN A 219 -6.48 -0.30 1.53
N GLY A 220 -7.14 -0.95 0.55
CA GLY A 220 -8.01 -0.31 -0.44
C GLY A 220 -7.30 0.30 -1.64
N LYS A 221 -5.97 0.38 -1.65
CA LYS A 221 -5.20 0.87 -2.80
C LYS A 221 -5.31 -0.10 -3.97
N GLU A 222 -5.37 0.46 -5.17
CA GLU A 222 -5.39 -0.29 -6.43
C GLU A 222 -3.98 -0.33 -7.03
N ALA A 223 -3.64 -1.45 -7.65
CA ALA A 223 -2.32 -1.67 -8.22
C ALA A 223 -2.36 -2.65 -9.39
N TYR A 224 -1.27 -2.72 -10.13
CA TYR A 224 -0.96 -3.84 -11.02
C TYR A 224 0.28 -4.59 -10.52
N ARG A 225 0.35 -5.88 -10.85
CA ARG A 225 1.55 -6.70 -10.65
C ARG A 225 1.80 -7.62 -11.83
N ILE A 226 3.05 -7.99 -12.03
CA ILE A 226 3.48 -9.16 -12.81
C ILE A 226 4.09 -10.19 -11.86
N ILE A 227 3.94 -11.45 -12.18
CA ILE A 227 4.43 -12.58 -11.38
C ILE A 227 5.38 -13.40 -12.26
#